data_b1bc66f275da9fcd18fa24a9dfa9269a
#
_entry.id   b1bc66f275da9fcd18fa24a9dfa9269a
#
_cell.length_a   1.000
_cell.length_b   1.000
_cell.length_c   1.000
_cell.angle_alpha   90.00
_cell.angle_beta   90.00
_cell.angle_gamma   90.00
#
_symmetry.space_group_name_H-M   'P 1'
#
loop_
_entity.id
_entity.type
_entity.pdbx_description
1 polymer ?
#
loop_
_entity_poly.entity_id
_entity_poly.type
_entity_poly.pdbx_seq_one_letter_code
_entity_poly.pdbx_strand_id
1 'polypeptide(L)'
;GYVYIEVPTGTETVFLGDMLIDNEFQSSDGFTMAIGMAVDGSKHYIDIAKACHILISGMTGSGKSIVLHNLILSLLMKKNPAQMHLYIIDPKATEFEYYKNLAACTVVSEVNGAVELLKNLCIEMDRRYSILASTGCRDIDSYNTKFADAPMRRDIVFIDELSDLMSMGGKSVEGHIVRIAQKARACGIHLVIATQYPVAKVVTGLIKANMPTKICLRVGTVTNSMVALDMAGGEKLMGHGDMLFLPNGSLSPVRLQGGFVSETAINNVVAGLMKNQ
;
A
#
# COMPACT_ATOMS: atom_id res chain seq x y z
N GLY A 1 -8.57 -15.13 -33.26
CA GLY A 1 -8.34 -14.13 -32.22
C GLY A 1 -9.67 -13.59 -31.73
N TYR A 2 -9.79 -13.32 -30.44
CA TYR A 2 -10.97 -12.68 -29.87
C TYR A 2 -10.68 -11.17 -29.74
N VAL A 3 -11.66 -10.35 -30.03
CA VAL A 3 -11.62 -8.90 -29.77
C VAL A 3 -12.50 -8.68 -28.54
N TYR A 4 -11.91 -8.15 -27.47
CA TYR A 4 -12.66 -7.73 -26.29
C TYR A 4 -13.02 -6.25 -26.46
N ILE A 5 -14.30 -5.95 -26.33
CA ILE A 5 -14.82 -4.57 -26.32
C ILE A 5 -15.42 -4.33 -24.94
N GLU A 6 -14.77 -3.47 -24.16
CA GLU A 6 -15.32 -3.01 -22.88
C GLU A 6 -16.27 -1.83 -23.17
N VAL A 7 -17.54 -2.01 -22.87
CA VAL A 7 -18.54 -0.95 -22.98
C VAL A 7 -18.99 -0.61 -21.54
N PRO A 8 -18.83 0.65 -21.10
CA PRO A 8 -19.37 1.07 -19.81
C PRO A 8 -20.90 0.89 -19.81
N THR A 9 -21.40 0.08 -18.91
CA THR A 9 -22.84 -0.20 -18.80
C THR A 9 -23.56 0.69 -17.75
N GLY A 10 -22.81 1.49 -17.00
CA GLY A 10 -23.34 2.40 -15.99
C GLY A 10 -22.23 3.18 -15.30
N THR A 11 -22.60 4.24 -14.58
CA THR A 11 -21.70 5.08 -13.77
C THR A 11 -21.93 4.79 -12.28
N GLU A 12 -22.07 3.52 -11.90
CA GLU A 12 -22.20 3.18 -10.50
C GLU A 12 -20.85 3.40 -9.80
N THR A 13 -20.89 4.25 -8.77
CA THR A 13 -19.72 4.46 -7.91
C THR A 13 -19.49 3.22 -7.05
N VAL A 14 -18.30 2.66 -7.13
CA VAL A 14 -17.86 1.60 -6.20
C VAL A 14 -17.54 2.25 -4.86
N PHE A 15 -18.31 1.95 -3.82
CA PHE A 15 -18.03 2.48 -2.49
C PHE A 15 -17.13 1.53 -1.70
N LEU A 16 -16.17 2.08 -0.97
CA LEU A 16 -15.32 1.30 -0.06
C LEU A 16 -16.17 0.53 0.96
N GLY A 17 -17.23 1.15 1.50
CA GLY A 17 -18.14 0.52 2.45
C GLY A 17 -18.70 -0.82 1.95
N ASP A 18 -19.13 -0.88 0.68
CA ASP A 18 -19.69 -2.09 0.07
C ASP A 18 -18.64 -3.21 -0.12
N MET A 19 -17.38 -2.83 -0.22
CA MET A 19 -16.28 -3.79 -0.25
C MET A 19 -15.94 -4.30 1.16
N LEU A 20 -15.98 -3.42 2.17
CA LEU A 20 -15.64 -3.79 3.54
C LEU A 20 -16.68 -4.67 4.23
N ILE A 21 -17.96 -4.56 3.88
CA ILE A 21 -19.03 -5.44 4.40
C ILE A 21 -19.14 -6.77 3.66
N ASP A 22 -18.41 -6.95 2.58
CA ASP A 22 -18.43 -8.18 1.77
C ASP A 22 -17.91 -9.39 2.54
N ASN A 23 -18.54 -10.55 2.31
CA ASN A 23 -18.19 -11.78 3.02
C ASN A 23 -16.74 -12.22 2.81
N GLU A 24 -16.18 -12.03 1.60
CA GLU A 24 -14.79 -12.35 1.32
C GLU A 24 -13.83 -11.51 2.16
N PHE A 25 -14.11 -10.18 2.26
CA PHE A 25 -13.34 -9.32 3.13
C PHE A 25 -13.52 -9.70 4.58
N GLN A 26 -14.75 -9.88 5.05
CA GLN A 26 -15.07 -10.15 6.45
C GLN A 26 -14.48 -11.48 6.94
N SER A 27 -14.52 -12.53 6.13
CA SER A 27 -14.02 -13.85 6.48
C SER A 27 -12.49 -14.00 6.38
N SER A 28 -11.80 -13.03 5.77
CA SER A 28 -10.35 -13.09 5.64
C SER A 28 -9.65 -12.80 6.96
N ASP A 29 -8.74 -13.66 7.41
CA ASP A 29 -7.92 -13.46 8.62
C ASP A 29 -6.63 -12.67 8.39
N GLY A 30 -6.27 -12.44 7.13
CA GLY A 30 -5.05 -11.76 6.70
C GLY A 30 -5.03 -10.25 6.97
N PHE A 31 -3.96 -9.62 6.54
CA PHE A 31 -3.83 -8.15 6.45
C PHE A 31 -4.41 -7.67 5.12
N THR A 32 -5.72 -7.93 4.96
CA THR A 32 -6.45 -7.76 3.72
C THR A 32 -6.87 -6.32 3.50
N MET A 33 -6.65 -5.82 2.29
CA MET A 33 -7.00 -4.47 1.86
C MET A 33 -7.89 -4.54 0.62
N ALA A 34 -8.91 -3.69 0.57
CA ALA A 34 -9.80 -3.54 -0.58
C ALA A 34 -9.11 -2.71 -1.67
N ILE A 35 -9.02 -3.25 -2.88
CA ILE A 35 -8.40 -2.58 -4.04
C ILE A 35 -9.47 -1.89 -4.89
N GLY A 36 -10.46 -2.65 -5.37
CA GLY A 36 -11.48 -2.16 -6.29
C GLY A 36 -12.33 -3.28 -6.85
N MET A 37 -13.14 -2.94 -7.84
CA MET A 37 -14.06 -3.85 -8.52
C MET A 37 -13.72 -3.92 -10.00
N ALA A 38 -13.72 -5.12 -10.57
CA ALA A 38 -13.52 -5.35 -12.00
C ALA A 38 -14.81 -5.11 -12.79
N VAL A 39 -14.70 -5.07 -14.12
CA VAL A 39 -15.84 -4.80 -15.03
C VAL A 39 -16.94 -5.85 -14.90
N ASP A 40 -16.60 -7.09 -14.55
CA ASP A 40 -17.55 -8.18 -14.32
C ASP A 40 -18.24 -8.13 -12.95
N GLY A 41 -17.96 -7.11 -12.14
CA GLY A 41 -18.50 -6.94 -10.79
C GLY A 41 -17.73 -7.68 -9.70
N SER A 42 -16.69 -8.42 -10.03
CA SER A 42 -15.86 -9.10 -9.03
C SER A 42 -15.06 -8.08 -8.20
N LYS A 43 -15.10 -8.23 -6.88
CA LYS A 43 -14.34 -7.40 -5.95
C LYS A 43 -12.94 -7.97 -5.78
N HIS A 44 -11.94 -7.09 -5.72
CA HIS A 44 -10.56 -7.47 -5.60
C HIS A 44 -9.94 -6.99 -4.29
N TYR A 45 -9.32 -7.91 -3.59
CA TYR A 45 -8.66 -7.71 -2.32
C TYR A 45 -7.21 -8.16 -2.39
N ILE A 46 -6.36 -7.64 -1.52
CA ILE A 46 -4.97 -8.04 -1.41
C ILE A 46 -4.55 -8.15 0.06
N ASP A 47 -3.89 -9.24 0.40
CA ASP A 47 -3.23 -9.40 1.68
C ASP A 47 -1.78 -8.90 1.57
N ILE A 48 -1.41 -7.83 2.31
CA ILE A 48 -0.07 -7.25 2.24
C ILE A 48 1.03 -8.23 2.65
N ALA A 49 0.73 -9.18 3.54
CA ALA A 49 1.69 -10.20 3.94
C ALA A 49 2.07 -11.12 2.78
N LYS A 50 1.14 -11.36 1.84
CA LYS A 50 1.36 -12.15 0.62
C LYS A 50 1.90 -11.30 -0.53
N ALA A 51 1.38 -10.08 -0.69
CA ALA A 51 1.80 -9.12 -1.71
C ALA A 51 3.24 -8.65 -1.52
N CYS A 52 3.75 -8.70 -0.31
CA CYS A 52 5.06 -8.27 0.12
C CYS A 52 5.21 -6.74 0.18
N HIS A 53 5.31 -6.07 -0.96
CA HIS A 53 5.42 -4.62 -1.10
C HIS A 53 4.59 -4.18 -2.31
N ILE A 54 4.06 -2.97 -2.26
CA ILE A 54 3.16 -2.42 -3.28
C ILE A 54 3.70 -1.09 -3.80
N LEU A 55 3.82 -0.97 -5.11
CA LEU A 55 4.09 0.29 -5.81
C LEU A 55 2.79 0.84 -6.39
N ILE A 56 2.45 2.09 -6.06
CA ILE A 56 1.27 2.79 -6.55
C ILE A 56 1.73 4.00 -7.36
N SER A 57 1.28 4.11 -8.60
CA SER A 57 1.62 5.23 -9.47
C SER A 57 0.36 5.87 -10.02
N GLY A 58 0.32 7.20 -10.09
CA GLY A 58 -0.84 7.89 -10.64
C GLY A 58 -0.70 9.41 -10.55
N MET A 59 -0.98 10.12 -11.64
CA MET A 59 -0.93 11.59 -11.68
C MET A 59 -1.99 12.22 -10.78
N THR A 60 -1.89 13.52 -10.54
CA THR A 60 -2.90 14.31 -9.82
C THR A 60 -4.28 14.12 -10.45
N GLY A 61 -5.31 13.91 -9.62
CA GLY A 61 -6.68 13.63 -10.07
C GLY A 61 -6.92 12.18 -10.55
N SER A 62 -5.91 11.32 -10.49
CA SER A 62 -6.10 9.89 -10.84
C SER A 62 -6.86 9.07 -9.80
N GLY A 63 -6.97 9.56 -8.55
CA GLY A 63 -7.58 8.85 -7.42
C GLY A 63 -6.56 8.19 -6.49
N LYS A 64 -5.25 8.51 -6.61
CA LYS A 64 -4.16 7.91 -5.82
C LYS A 64 -4.40 8.00 -4.31
N SER A 65 -4.72 9.19 -3.78
CA SER A 65 -4.95 9.40 -2.34
C SER A 65 -6.15 8.58 -1.84
N ILE A 66 -7.23 8.50 -2.62
CA ILE A 66 -8.41 7.69 -2.27
C ILE A 66 -8.04 6.20 -2.19
N VAL A 67 -7.23 5.70 -3.13
CA VAL A 67 -6.73 4.31 -3.07
C VAL A 67 -5.89 4.09 -1.81
N LEU A 68 -5.00 5.00 -1.45
CA LEU A 68 -4.22 4.91 -0.21
C LEU A 68 -5.13 4.90 1.04
N HIS A 69 -6.15 5.78 1.09
CA HIS A 69 -7.15 5.76 2.17
C HIS A 69 -7.89 4.41 2.24
N ASN A 70 -8.27 3.83 1.09
CA ASN A 70 -8.94 2.53 1.06
C ASN A 70 -8.07 1.42 1.67
N LEU A 71 -6.77 1.40 1.34
CA LEU A 71 -5.83 0.43 1.89
C LEU A 71 -5.65 0.62 3.40
N ILE A 72 -5.46 1.86 3.85
CA ILE A 72 -5.29 2.20 5.27
C ILE A 72 -6.54 1.85 6.08
N LEU A 73 -7.71 2.30 5.62
CA LEU A 73 -8.98 2.04 6.31
C LEU A 73 -9.30 0.54 6.38
N SER A 74 -9.04 -0.20 5.30
CA SER A 74 -9.21 -1.66 5.28
C SER A 74 -8.40 -2.34 6.38
N LEU A 75 -7.15 -1.94 6.58
CA LEU A 75 -6.29 -2.47 7.62
C LEU A 75 -6.76 -2.09 9.02
N LEU A 76 -7.10 -0.80 9.23
CA LEU A 76 -7.56 -0.28 10.51
C LEU A 76 -8.90 -0.89 10.95
N MET A 77 -9.76 -1.26 10.00
CA MET A 77 -11.02 -1.95 10.30
C MET A 77 -10.86 -3.42 10.66
N LYS A 78 -9.70 -4.03 10.32
CA LYS A 78 -9.45 -5.46 10.54
C LYS A 78 -8.48 -5.77 11.66
N LYS A 79 -7.54 -4.88 11.94
CA LYS A 79 -6.39 -5.17 12.84
C LYS A 79 -6.27 -4.11 13.92
N ASN A 80 -5.94 -4.56 15.12
CA ASN A 80 -5.70 -3.70 16.25
C ASN A 80 -4.22 -3.31 16.41
N PRO A 81 -3.88 -2.34 17.30
CA PRO A 81 -2.50 -1.86 17.48
C PRO A 81 -1.49 -2.92 17.93
N ALA A 82 -1.95 -4.01 18.59
CA ALA A 82 -1.08 -5.11 18.98
C ALA A 82 -0.68 -6.00 17.79
N GLN A 83 -1.50 -6.05 16.77
CA GLN A 83 -1.26 -6.87 15.56
C GLN A 83 -0.49 -6.12 14.48
N MET A 84 -0.66 -4.78 14.42
CA MET A 84 -0.12 -3.98 13.33
C MET A 84 0.18 -2.54 13.79
N HIS A 85 1.17 -1.91 13.13
CA HIS A 85 1.38 -0.48 13.20
C HIS A 85 1.57 0.10 11.80
N LEU A 86 0.92 1.22 11.53
CA LEU A 86 1.02 1.95 10.28
C LEU A 86 1.93 3.17 10.46
N TYR A 87 2.97 3.23 9.67
CA TYR A 87 3.78 4.43 9.50
C TYR A 87 3.36 5.11 8.21
N ILE A 88 2.90 6.35 8.30
CA ILE A 88 2.41 7.11 7.15
C ILE A 88 3.33 8.31 6.94
N ILE A 89 4.06 8.30 5.83
CA ILE A 89 4.96 9.39 5.44
C ILE A 89 4.21 10.26 4.44
N ASP A 90 3.79 11.45 4.90
CA ASP A 90 3.08 12.48 4.13
C ASP A 90 3.86 13.80 4.18
N PRO A 91 4.84 14.01 3.27
CA PRO A 91 5.68 15.20 3.29
C PRO A 91 4.93 16.52 3.10
N LYS A 92 3.71 16.47 2.59
CA LYS A 92 2.87 17.64 2.36
C LYS A 92 1.97 17.98 3.55
N ALA A 93 1.80 17.04 4.50
CA ALA A 93 0.92 17.17 5.66
C ALA A 93 -0.53 17.57 5.31
N THR A 94 -1.05 17.07 4.18
CA THR A 94 -2.37 17.48 3.67
C THR A 94 -3.38 16.37 3.60
N GLU A 95 -2.93 15.13 3.38
CA GLU A 95 -3.83 14.02 3.03
C GLU A 95 -4.11 13.09 4.22
N PHE A 96 -3.12 12.86 5.11
CA PHE A 96 -3.19 11.75 6.09
C PHE A 96 -3.17 12.20 7.56
N GLU A 97 -3.33 13.48 7.85
CA GLU A 97 -3.42 14.02 9.23
C GLU A 97 -4.57 13.40 10.03
N TYR A 98 -5.62 12.90 9.37
CA TYR A 98 -6.74 12.19 10.01
C TYR A 98 -6.29 11.05 10.95
N TYR A 99 -5.19 10.37 10.61
CA TYR A 99 -4.72 9.17 11.31
C TYR A 99 -3.76 9.44 12.47
N LYS A 100 -3.33 10.71 12.67
CA LYS A 100 -2.26 11.09 13.60
C LYS A 100 -2.52 10.69 15.06
N ASN A 101 -3.78 10.67 15.48
CA ASN A 101 -4.17 10.40 16.86
C ASN A 101 -4.59 8.94 17.10
N LEU A 102 -4.46 8.06 16.11
CA LEU A 102 -4.74 6.65 16.27
C LEU A 102 -3.53 5.91 16.86
N ALA A 103 -3.74 5.09 17.90
CA ALA A 103 -2.66 4.30 18.52
C ALA A 103 -1.97 3.33 17.56
N ALA A 104 -2.68 2.90 16.50
CA ALA A 104 -2.14 2.05 15.45
C ALA A 104 -1.33 2.82 14.39
N CYS A 105 -1.22 4.15 14.48
CA CYS A 105 -0.63 4.98 13.42
C CYS A 105 0.46 5.92 13.95
N THR A 106 1.45 6.16 13.11
CA THR A 106 2.43 7.25 13.26
C THR A 106 2.50 7.99 11.94
N VAL A 107 2.09 9.27 11.92
CA VAL A 107 2.17 10.13 10.74
C VAL A 107 3.44 10.98 10.83
N VAL A 108 4.26 10.95 9.77
CA VAL A 108 5.52 11.69 9.67
C VAL A 108 5.44 12.62 8.46
N SER A 109 5.48 13.92 8.70
CA SER A 109 5.39 14.94 7.64
C SER A 109 6.74 15.58 7.31
N GLU A 110 7.74 15.47 8.19
CA GLU A 110 9.06 16.01 7.93
C GLU A 110 9.95 15.00 7.20
N VAL A 111 10.63 15.42 6.15
CA VAL A 111 11.51 14.54 5.36
C VAL A 111 12.65 13.97 6.19
N ASN A 112 13.27 14.76 7.07
CA ASN A 112 14.31 14.26 7.97
C ASN A 112 13.77 13.17 8.90
N GLY A 113 12.56 13.36 9.45
CA GLY A 113 11.86 12.36 10.24
C GLY A 113 11.57 11.09 9.44
N ALA A 114 11.20 11.21 8.16
CA ALA A 114 10.98 10.07 7.29
C ALA A 114 12.27 9.28 6.99
N VAL A 115 13.39 9.96 6.78
CA VAL A 115 14.71 9.32 6.59
C VAL A 115 15.11 8.56 7.86
N GLU A 116 14.94 9.18 9.03
CA GLU A 116 15.24 8.55 10.31
C GLU A 116 14.32 7.35 10.58
N LEU A 117 13.03 7.46 10.28
CA LEU A 117 12.08 6.36 10.38
C LEU A 117 12.52 5.17 9.51
N LEU A 118 12.84 5.38 8.23
CA LEU A 118 13.30 4.31 7.35
C LEU A 118 14.60 3.66 7.85
N LYS A 119 15.52 4.44 8.40
CA LYS A 119 16.74 3.93 9.04
C LYS A 119 16.41 3.07 10.25
N ASN A 120 15.50 3.54 11.12
CA ASN A 120 15.09 2.81 12.33
C ASN A 120 14.36 1.50 11.98
N LEU A 121 13.58 1.48 10.92
CA LEU A 121 12.96 0.26 10.40
C LEU A 121 13.98 -0.75 9.86
N CYS A 122 15.09 -0.30 9.28
CA CYS A 122 16.20 -1.20 8.94
C CYS A 122 16.85 -1.82 10.18
N ILE A 123 17.00 -1.06 11.27
CA ILE A 123 17.54 -1.56 12.55
C ILE A 123 16.54 -2.55 13.18
N GLU A 124 15.26 -2.22 13.18
CA GLU A 124 14.20 -3.11 13.68
C GLU A 124 14.13 -4.42 12.89
N MET A 125 14.28 -4.35 11.56
CA MET A 125 14.39 -5.53 10.71
C MET A 125 15.53 -6.45 11.16
N ASP A 126 16.72 -5.91 11.38
CA ASP A 126 17.88 -6.69 11.82
C ASP A 126 17.65 -7.29 13.22
N ARG A 127 17.03 -6.54 14.13
CA ARG A 127 16.63 -7.02 15.48
C ARG A 127 15.66 -8.19 15.37
N ARG A 128 14.63 -8.09 14.52
CA ARG A 128 13.67 -9.18 14.31
C ARG A 128 14.32 -10.41 13.72
N TYR A 129 15.23 -10.26 12.76
CA TYR A 129 15.99 -11.40 12.23
C TYR A 129 16.84 -12.10 13.30
N SER A 130 17.44 -11.36 14.23
CA SER A 130 18.18 -11.93 15.33
C SER A 130 17.26 -12.75 16.27
N ILE A 131 16.05 -12.27 16.53
CA ILE A 131 15.06 -13.01 17.32
C ILE A 131 14.58 -14.27 16.57
N LEU A 132 14.25 -14.17 15.29
CA LEU A 132 13.83 -15.30 14.47
C LEU A 132 14.92 -16.39 14.46
N ALA A 133 16.18 -16.00 14.25
CA ALA A 133 17.31 -16.93 14.28
C ALA A 133 17.50 -17.61 15.63
N SER A 134 17.46 -16.84 16.75
CA SER A 134 17.63 -17.38 18.11
C SER A 134 16.49 -18.30 18.55
N THR A 135 15.28 -18.11 17.98
CA THR A 135 14.10 -18.93 18.29
C THR A 135 13.87 -20.08 17.33
N GLY A 136 14.68 -20.18 16.26
CA GLY A 136 14.53 -21.18 15.20
C GLY A 136 13.27 -21.00 14.34
N CYS A 137 12.75 -19.76 14.29
CA CYS A 137 11.61 -19.40 13.44
C CYS A 137 12.09 -18.85 12.11
N ARG A 138 11.43 -19.25 11.00
CA ARG A 138 11.80 -18.80 9.65
C ARG A 138 11.22 -17.43 9.29
N ASP A 139 10.09 -17.06 9.90
CA ASP A 139 9.33 -15.86 9.61
C ASP A 139 8.46 -15.45 10.80
N ILE A 140 7.86 -14.25 10.71
CA ILE A 140 6.99 -13.69 11.75
C ILE A 140 5.76 -14.57 12.03
N ASP A 141 5.21 -15.27 11.03
CA ASP A 141 4.02 -16.10 11.20
C ASP A 141 4.35 -17.35 12.02
N SER A 142 5.47 -18.02 11.73
CA SER A 142 5.97 -19.13 12.52
C SER A 142 6.36 -18.71 13.95
N TYR A 143 6.90 -17.50 14.11
CA TYR A 143 7.17 -16.93 15.42
C TYR A 143 5.88 -16.69 16.20
N ASN A 144 4.89 -16.01 15.61
CA ASN A 144 3.62 -15.69 16.26
C ASN A 144 2.79 -16.94 16.60
N THR A 145 2.92 -17.99 15.80
CA THR A 145 2.32 -19.31 16.12
C THR A 145 3.00 -19.95 17.33
N LYS A 146 4.32 -19.85 17.41
CA LYS A 146 5.10 -20.45 18.51
C LYS A 146 5.02 -19.67 19.82
N PHE A 147 4.91 -18.35 19.73
CA PHE A 147 4.89 -17.41 20.88
C PHE A 147 3.60 -16.58 20.87
N ALA A 148 2.45 -17.28 20.92
CA ALA A 148 1.13 -16.64 20.83
C ALA A 148 0.85 -15.63 21.97
N ASP A 149 1.48 -15.77 23.12
CA ASP A 149 1.34 -14.85 24.27
C ASP A 149 2.16 -13.55 24.10
N ALA A 150 3.14 -13.53 23.20
CA ALA A 150 4.00 -12.39 22.93
C ALA A 150 4.27 -12.22 21.41
N PRO A 151 3.22 -12.03 20.60
CA PRO A 151 3.37 -11.96 19.15
C PRO A 151 4.11 -10.69 18.73
N MET A 152 4.86 -10.79 17.64
CA MET A 152 5.38 -9.63 16.95
C MET A 152 4.27 -9.02 16.09
N ARG A 153 4.10 -7.69 16.15
CA ARG A 153 3.21 -6.97 15.25
C ARG A 153 3.86 -6.81 13.85
N ARG A 154 3.03 -6.65 12.82
CA ARG A 154 3.52 -6.21 11.51
C ARG A 154 3.61 -4.69 11.44
N ASP A 155 4.64 -4.19 10.77
CA ASP A 155 4.81 -2.77 10.49
C ASP A 155 4.59 -2.53 8.99
N ILE A 156 3.67 -1.62 8.67
CA ILE A 156 3.33 -1.29 7.28
C ILE A 156 3.59 0.19 7.07
N VAL A 157 4.45 0.50 6.10
CA VAL A 157 4.88 1.87 5.82
C VAL A 157 4.22 2.34 4.54
N PHE A 158 3.41 3.37 4.66
CA PHE A 158 2.83 4.09 3.54
C PHE A 158 3.68 5.31 3.23
N ILE A 159 4.07 5.48 1.98
CA ILE A 159 4.78 6.66 1.47
C ILE A 159 3.88 7.27 0.41
N ASP A 160 3.31 8.46 0.69
CA ASP A 160 2.40 9.13 -0.24
C ASP A 160 3.10 9.62 -1.50
N GLU A 161 4.30 10.21 -1.35
CA GLU A 161 5.02 10.75 -2.49
C GLU A 161 6.53 10.44 -2.41
N LEU A 162 6.93 9.41 -3.16
CA LEU A 162 8.34 8.99 -3.22
C LEU A 162 9.26 10.07 -3.81
N SER A 163 8.75 10.87 -4.77
CA SER A 163 9.57 11.91 -5.42
C SER A 163 10.09 12.95 -4.44
N ASP A 164 9.29 13.30 -3.42
CA ASP A 164 9.66 14.29 -2.42
C ASP A 164 10.78 13.75 -1.51
N LEU A 165 10.68 12.48 -1.11
CA LEU A 165 11.74 11.84 -0.32
C LEU A 165 13.03 11.65 -1.12
N MET A 166 12.93 11.24 -2.39
CA MET A 166 14.09 11.05 -3.26
C MET A 166 14.80 12.36 -3.57
N SER A 167 14.07 13.47 -3.69
CA SER A 167 14.65 14.78 -3.98
C SER A 167 15.52 15.32 -2.84
N MET A 168 15.17 14.99 -1.58
CA MET A 168 15.87 15.49 -0.40
C MET A 168 16.83 14.48 0.21
N GLY A 169 16.45 13.20 0.26
CA GLY A 169 17.24 12.13 0.88
C GLY A 169 18.08 11.30 -0.09
N GLY A 170 17.83 11.41 -1.40
CA GLY A 170 18.59 10.82 -2.48
C GLY A 170 18.95 9.35 -2.26
N LYS A 171 20.25 9.04 -2.41
CA LYS A 171 20.78 7.66 -2.28
C LYS A 171 20.58 7.03 -0.89
N SER A 172 20.48 7.84 0.17
CA SER A 172 20.24 7.31 1.53
C SER A 172 18.83 6.74 1.66
N VAL A 173 17.82 7.48 1.19
CA VAL A 173 16.43 7.01 1.16
C VAL A 173 16.29 5.78 0.27
N GLU A 174 16.83 5.83 -0.95
CA GLU A 174 16.84 4.68 -1.85
C GLU A 174 17.44 3.44 -1.19
N GLY A 175 18.62 3.59 -0.55
CA GLY A 175 19.29 2.48 0.12
C GLY A 175 18.46 1.85 1.23
N HIS A 176 17.75 2.64 2.06
CA HIS A 176 16.88 2.11 3.11
C HIS A 176 15.65 1.41 2.52
N ILE A 177 14.98 2.03 1.54
CA ILE A 177 13.83 1.45 0.86
C ILE A 177 14.19 0.11 0.21
N VAL A 178 15.28 0.07 -0.57
CA VAL A 178 15.75 -1.15 -1.23
C VAL A 178 16.09 -2.24 -0.22
N ARG A 179 16.79 -1.88 0.88
CA ARG A 179 17.13 -2.84 1.93
C ARG A 179 15.90 -3.47 2.59
N ILE A 180 14.89 -2.64 2.94
CA ILE A 180 13.63 -3.13 3.48
C ILE A 180 12.91 -4.00 2.44
N ALA A 181 12.79 -3.52 1.20
CA ALA A 181 12.08 -4.22 0.15
C ALA A 181 12.71 -5.59 -0.20
N GLN A 182 14.02 -5.73 -0.09
CA GLN A 182 14.72 -6.99 -0.35
C GLN A 182 14.60 -8.02 0.78
N LYS A 183 14.51 -7.56 2.02
CA LYS A 183 14.72 -8.46 3.17
C LYS A 183 13.55 -8.50 4.15
N ALA A 184 12.73 -7.47 4.26
CA ALA A 184 11.86 -7.31 5.41
C ALA A 184 10.57 -8.16 5.39
N ARG A 185 10.28 -8.87 4.30
CA ARG A 185 9.07 -9.72 4.18
C ARG A 185 8.94 -10.72 5.31
N ALA A 186 9.99 -11.50 5.57
CA ALA A 186 9.94 -12.56 6.57
C ALA A 186 9.81 -12.02 8.01
N CYS A 187 10.28 -10.81 8.28
CA CYS A 187 10.16 -10.19 9.61
C CYS A 187 8.93 -9.26 9.74
N GLY A 188 8.03 -9.25 8.76
CA GLY A 188 6.74 -8.56 8.84
C GLY A 188 6.80 -7.04 8.70
N ILE A 189 7.75 -6.50 7.94
CA ILE A 189 7.79 -5.07 7.58
C ILE A 189 7.48 -4.94 6.09
N HIS A 190 6.47 -4.14 5.75
CA HIS A 190 5.94 -4.00 4.41
C HIS A 190 5.94 -2.54 3.95
N LEU A 191 6.15 -2.32 2.65
CA LEU A 191 6.14 -0.99 2.05
C LEU A 191 4.95 -0.86 1.08
N VAL A 192 4.22 0.23 1.17
CA VAL A 192 3.26 0.72 0.19
C VAL A 192 3.77 2.08 -0.26
N ILE A 193 4.38 2.13 -1.43
CA ILE A 193 5.04 3.32 -1.94
C ILE A 193 4.22 3.92 -3.06
N ALA A 194 3.83 5.18 -2.92
CA ALA A 194 3.11 5.89 -3.95
C ALA A 194 3.94 7.03 -4.56
N THR A 195 3.63 7.39 -5.82
CA THR A 195 4.21 8.53 -6.50
C THR A 195 3.29 9.08 -7.59
N GLN A 196 3.26 10.40 -7.74
CA GLN A 196 2.63 11.08 -8.86
C GLN A 196 3.54 11.16 -10.09
N TYR A 197 4.85 10.95 -9.89
CA TYR A 197 5.89 11.09 -10.91
C TYR A 197 6.63 9.78 -11.14
N PRO A 198 6.03 8.78 -11.81
CA PRO A 198 6.68 7.51 -12.11
C PRO A 198 7.70 7.69 -13.24
N VAL A 199 8.86 8.22 -12.89
CA VAL A 199 10.02 8.39 -13.78
C VAL A 199 11.20 7.61 -13.22
N ALA A 200 12.13 7.16 -14.09
CA ALA A 200 13.23 6.28 -13.71
C ALA A 200 14.16 6.83 -12.61
N LYS A 201 14.26 8.17 -12.48
CA LYS A 201 15.04 8.82 -11.41
C LYS A 201 14.35 8.76 -10.04
N VAL A 202 13.03 8.55 -9.99
CA VAL A 202 12.22 8.43 -8.76
C VAL A 202 11.97 6.96 -8.45
N VAL A 203 11.36 6.23 -9.37
CA VAL A 203 11.16 4.78 -9.28
C VAL A 203 12.34 4.11 -9.98
N THR A 204 13.45 3.99 -9.27
CA THR A 204 14.67 3.40 -9.82
C THR A 204 14.48 1.92 -10.13
N GLY A 205 15.35 1.37 -10.98
CA GLY A 205 15.32 -0.06 -11.30
C GLY A 205 15.44 -0.95 -10.06
N LEU A 206 16.21 -0.51 -9.04
CA LEU A 206 16.36 -1.25 -7.78
C LEU A 206 15.07 -1.24 -6.95
N ILE A 207 14.40 -0.10 -6.83
CA ILE A 207 13.11 -0.01 -6.14
C ILE A 207 12.09 -0.87 -6.87
N LYS A 208 11.93 -0.66 -8.19
CA LYS A 208 10.92 -1.37 -9.00
C LYS A 208 11.08 -2.89 -8.97
N ALA A 209 12.30 -3.40 -9.05
CA ALA A 209 12.58 -4.84 -9.00
C ALA A 209 12.18 -5.50 -7.68
N ASN A 210 12.08 -4.73 -6.59
CA ASN A 210 11.72 -5.22 -5.27
C ASN A 210 10.28 -4.87 -4.85
N MET A 211 9.48 -4.31 -5.79
CA MET A 211 8.06 -4.00 -5.59
C MET A 211 7.21 -4.88 -6.52
N PRO A 212 6.96 -6.14 -6.13
CA PRO A 212 6.38 -7.14 -7.02
C PRO A 212 4.91 -6.92 -7.34
N THR A 213 4.18 -6.23 -6.46
CA THR A 213 2.79 -5.85 -6.67
C THR A 213 2.71 -4.40 -7.11
N LYS A 214 1.95 -4.13 -8.17
CA LYS A 214 1.87 -2.79 -8.76
C LYS A 214 0.42 -2.37 -8.97
N ILE A 215 0.12 -1.12 -8.65
CA ILE A 215 -1.14 -0.45 -8.95
C ILE A 215 -0.80 0.80 -9.76
N CYS A 216 -1.28 0.86 -10.98
CA CYS A 216 -1.12 2.01 -11.84
C CYS A 216 -2.48 2.64 -12.11
N LEU A 217 -2.71 3.80 -11.53
CA LEU A 217 -3.79 4.69 -11.93
C LEU A 217 -3.35 5.47 -13.17
N ARG A 218 -4.22 6.38 -13.65
CA ARG A 218 -3.89 7.20 -14.82
C ARG A 218 -2.55 7.90 -14.66
N VAL A 219 -1.71 7.77 -15.67
CA VAL A 219 -0.41 8.46 -15.81
C VAL A 219 -0.37 9.27 -17.11
N GLY A 220 0.57 10.23 -17.20
CA GLY A 220 0.58 11.19 -18.29
C GLY A 220 1.10 10.66 -19.63
N THR A 221 1.95 9.62 -19.64
CA THR A 221 2.64 9.14 -20.84
C THR A 221 2.85 7.62 -20.80
N VAL A 222 3.06 7.03 -21.99
CA VAL A 222 3.47 5.62 -22.13
C VAL A 222 4.75 5.34 -21.33
N THR A 223 5.72 6.26 -21.34
CA THR A 223 6.97 6.12 -20.58
C THR A 223 6.70 5.99 -19.09
N ASN A 224 5.78 6.80 -18.53
CA ASN A 224 5.37 6.69 -17.13
C ASN A 224 4.70 5.34 -16.84
N SER A 225 3.87 4.83 -17.75
CA SER A 225 3.26 3.50 -17.63
C SER A 225 4.32 2.39 -17.64
N MET A 226 5.32 2.49 -18.51
CA MET A 226 6.45 1.54 -18.55
C MET A 226 7.27 1.56 -17.26
N VAL A 227 7.45 2.72 -16.63
CA VAL A 227 8.12 2.79 -15.31
C VAL A 227 7.25 2.19 -14.22
N ALA A 228 5.93 2.46 -14.23
CA ALA A 228 4.99 2.00 -13.20
C ALA A 228 4.71 0.49 -13.27
N LEU A 229 4.46 -0.05 -14.49
CA LEU A 229 3.93 -1.41 -14.72
C LEU A 229 4.83 -2.34 -15.51
N ASP A 230 5.92 -1.86 -16.11
CA ASP A 230 6.69 -2.55 -17.16
C ASP A 230 5.91 -2.75 -18.49
N MET A 231 4.77 -2.08 -18.63
CA MET A 231 3.91 -2.16 -19.81
C MET A 231 3.17 -0.84 -20.08
N ALA A 232 2.69 -0.65 -21.29
CA ALA A 232 1.80 0.45 -21.66
C ALA A 232 0.37 0.18 -21.17
N GLY A 233 -0.45 1.22 -21.06
CA GLY A 233 -1.88 1.14 -20.72
C GLY A 233 -2.30 2.10 -19.61
N GLY A 234 -1.43 2.45 -18.68
CA GLY A 234 -1.73 3.42 -17.62
C GLY A 234 -2.06 4.83 -18.15
N GLU A 235 -1.52 5.18 -19.31
CA GLU A 235 -1.81 6.45 -19.98
C GLU A 235 -3.22 6.51 -20.61
N LYS A 236 -3.87 5.36 -20.77
CA LYS A 236 -5.21 5.24 -21.37
C LYS A 236 -6.33 5.22 -20.34
N LEU A 237 -5.98 5.16 -19.04
CA LEU A 237 -6.94 5.15 -17.97
C LEU A 237 -7.69 6.49 -17.84
N MET A 238 -8.92 6.43 -17.37
CA MET A 238 -9.80 7.60 -17.31
C MET A 238 -9.49 8.52 -16.12
N GLY A 239 -8.84 8.02 -15.06
CA GLY A 239 -8.67 8.71 -13.78
C GLY A 239 -9.78 8.35 -12.79
N HIS A 240 -9.90 9.11 -11.69
CA HIS A 240 -10.93 8.89 -10.67
C HIS A 240 -11.01 7.45 -10.13
N GLY A 241 -9.85 6.80 -9.95
CA GLY A 241 -9.77 5.44 -9.43
C GLY A 241 -9.74 4.33 -10.49
N ASP A 242 -9.87 4.64 -11.79
CA ASP A 242 -9.62 3.68 -12.86
C ASP A 242 -8.15 3.28 -12.87
N MET A 243 -7.87 1.98 -12.70
CA MET A 243 -6.53 1.48 -12.47
C MET A 243 -6.24 0.15 -13.16
N LEU A 244 -4.95 -0.11 -13.36
CA LEU A 244 -4.41 -1.42 -13.70
C LEU A 244 -3.72 -2.00 -12.45
N PHE A 245 -4.21 -3.13 -11.98
CA PHE A 245 -3.67 -3.87 -10.84
C PHE A 245 -2.89 -5.09 -11.34
N LEU A 246 -1.60 -5.13 -11.02
CA LEU A 246 -0.71 -6.25 -11.34
C LEU A 246 -0.29 -6.95 -10.04
N PRO A 247 -0.95 -8.06 -9.66
CA PRO A 247 -0.57 -8.84 -8.49
C PRO A 247 0.81 -9.48 -8.66
N ASN A 248 1.49 -9.72 -7.54
CA ASN A 248 2.74 -10.47 -7.52
C ASN A 248 2.60 -11.82 -8.23
N GLY A 249 3.49 -12.10 -9.18
CA GLY A 249 3.52 -13.35 -9.95
C GLY A 249 2.57 -13.39 -11.15
N SER A 250 1.77 -12.34 -11.40
CA SER A 250 0.92 -12.24 -12.59
C SER A 250 1.69 -11.64 -13.76
N LEU A 251 1.36 -12.13 -14.97
CA LEU A 251 1.96 -11.64 -16.23
C LEU A 251 1.17 -10.50 -16.87
N SER A 252 -0.11 -10.36 -16.51
CA SER A 252 -1.01 -9.33 -17.05
C SER A 252 -1.78 -8.65 -15.92
N PRO A 253 -2.03 -7.34 -16.03
CA PRO A 253 -2.82 -6.62 -15.05
C PRO A 253 -4.31 -6.89 -15.24
N VAL A 254 -5.06 -6.71 -14.15
CA VAL A 254 -6.52 -6.62 -14.16
C VAL A 254 -6.92 -5.15 -14.10
N ARG A 255 -7.89 -4.73 -14.91
CA ARG A 255 -8.45 -3.38 -14.84
C ARG A 255 -9.52 -3.32 -13.77
N LEU A 256 -9.40 -2.39 -12.84
CA LEU A 256 -10.29 -2.22 -11.71
C LEU A 256 -10.74 -0.77 -11.60
N GLN A 257 -11.95 -0.58 -11.08
CA GLN A 257 -12.40 0.69 -10.53
C GLN A 257 -12.15 0.68 -9.02
N GLY A 258 -11.32 1.56 -8.53
CA GLY A 258 -11.04 1.74 -7.10
C GLY A 258 -12.27 2.19 -6.32
N GLY A 259 -12.38 1.70 -5.08
CA GLY A 259 -13.45 2.13 -4.19
C GLY A 259 -13.35 3.63 -3.87
N PHE A 260 -14.48 4.29 -3.79
CA PHE A 260 -14.60 5.67 -3.34
C PHE A 260 -14.89 5.73 -1.82
N VAL A 261 -14.20 6.63 -1.14
CA VAL A 261 -14.48 7.01 0.25
C VAL A 261 -14.47 8.53 0.35
N SER A 262 -15.49 9.12 0.97
CA SER A 262 -15.54 10.56 1.20
C SER A 262 -14.76 10.96 2.45
N GLU A 263 -14.30 12.22 2.52
CA GLU A 263 -13.64 12.77 3.72
C GLU A 263 -14.51 12.62 4.98
N THR A 264 -15.83 12.84 4.84
CA THR A 264 -16.78 12.65 5.95
C THR A 264 -16.77 11.20 6.44
N ALA A 265 -16.72 10.23 5.53
CA ALA A 265 -16.66 8.81 5.90
C ALA A 265 -15.32 8.46 6.58
N ILE A 266 -14.18 8.99 6.08
CA ILE A 266 -12.86 8.84 6.71
C ILE A 266 -12.91 9.36 8.16
N ASN A 267 -13.38 10.59 8.36
CA ASN A 267 -13.50 11.21 9.68
C ASN A 267 -14.39 10.39 10.63
N ASN A 268 -15.52 9.89 10.16
CA ASN A 268 -16.43 9.08 10.97
C ASN A 268 -15.78 7.75 11.41
N VAL A 269 -15.08 7.08 10.50
CA VAL A 269 -14.36 5.84 10.83
C VAL A 269 -13.24 6.11 11.84
N VAL A 270 -12.42 7.13 11.61
CA VAL A 270 -11.33 7.50 12.52
C VAL A 270 -11.87 7.87 13.91
N ALA A 271 -12.95 8.69 13.97
CA ALA A 271 -13.59 9.03 15.25
C ALA A 271 -14.16 7.80 15.98
N GLY A 272 -14.69 6.84 15.25
CA GLY A 272 -15.15 5.54 15.80
C GLY A 272 -13.99 4.72 16.36
N LEU A 273 -12.88 4.64 15.64
CA LEU A 273 -11.68 3.92 16.09
C LEU A 273 -11.05 4.55 17.33
N MET A 274 -11.01 5.90 17.42
CA MET A 274 -10.49 6.61 18.59
C MET A 274 -11.31 6.37 19.86
N LYS A 275 -12.60 6.10 19.76
CA LYS A 275 -13.45 5.78 20.94
C LYS A 275 -13.25 4.37 21.47
N ASN A 276 -12.66 3.48 20.66
CA ASN A 276 -12.44 2.07 20.99
C ASN A 276 -10.97 1.77 21.36
N GLN A 277 -10.13 2.80 21.50
CA GLN A 277 -8.75 2.74 21.99
C GLN A 277 -8.65 3.00 23.53
#